data_c490de14259e2d1ad5e5d809922c8b14
#
_entry.id   c490de14259e2d1ad5e5d809922c8b14
#
_cell.length_a   1.000
_cell.length_b   1.000
_cell.length_c   1.000
_cell.angle_alpha   90.00
_cell.angle_beta   90.00
_cell.angle_gamma   90.00
#
_symmetry.space_group_name_H-M   'P 1'
#
loop_
_entity.id
_entity.type
_entity.pdbx_description
1 polymer ?
#
loop_
_entity_poly.entity_id
_entity_poly.type
_entity_poly.pdbx_seq_one_letter_code
_entity_poly.pdbx_strand_id
1 'polypeptide(L)'
;MNRNKGRSVNRMLRMGMVGGGPGAFIGDVHCKAARMDGDILLAAGVFGTHPRKSKQMAREQRIDPKRAYPDYKTMIEKELKLPGDQRIDFVTIATPNNSHFPIARDVLEAGFHVMCEKPMTLTVKEAVALEKIVSASRSIFGLMHNYTGYPMVKLARDMVRQGDLGKIYKVVVQYPQGWLVRPIENDGQQQAAWRTNPKQSGAAGCMGDIGTHAANLAEYITGLKIKEICADLTTFIKGRKLDDDGNCLLRFNKGAKGLLHASQISIGEENALAIRVYGEDRSLRWDQEHPNDLYVNRLDGPEEVWKRGNDYVAAKSPAAGRATRLPSGHPEAFLEAFANNYVNFAETVRARMARKKPDPLALDFPGAKEGVRGMRFIDAAVKSSARGAKWVKIAP
;
A
#
# COMPACT_ATOMS: atom_id res chain seq x y z
N MET A 1 -9.65 44.23 1.49
CA MET A 1 -10.74 43.25 1.54
C MET A 1 -10.74 42.46 0.23
N ASN A 2 -10.15 41.33 0.15
CA ASN A 2 -10.26 40.47 -1.03
C ASN A 2 -10.43 39.01 -0.57
N ARG A 3 -11.69 38.60 -0.59
CA ARG A 3 -12.13 37.26 -0.20
C ARG A 3 -11.61 36.27 -1.23
N ASN A 4 -10.68 35.41 -0.83
CA ASN A 4 -10.35 34.21 -1.59
C ASN A 4 -11.59 33.31 -1.68
N LYS A 5 -12.38 33.49 -2.72
CA LYS A 5 -13.42 32.56 -3.14
C LYS A 5 -12.73 31.21 -3.38
N GLY A 6 -13.19 30.17 -2.72
CA GLY A 6 -12.67 28.81 -2.85
C GLY A 6 -12.55 28.41 -4.31
N ARG A 7 -11.32 28.38 -4.82
CA ARG A 7 -11.02 27.89 -6.16
C ARG A 7 -11.28 26.38 -6.17
N SER A 8 -12.31 25.97 -6.87
CA SER A 8 -12.43 24.59 -7.33
C SER A 8 -11.14 24.28 -8.11
N VAL A 9 -10.37 23.29 -7.64
CA VAL A 9 -9.15 22.90 -8.35
C VAL A 9 -9.57 22.02 -9.53
N ASN A 10 -9.89 22.68 -10.64
CA ASN A 10 -10.33 22.04 -11.88
C ASN A 10 -9.14 21.77 -12.82
N ARG A 11 -8.00 21.41 -12.24
CA ARG A 11 -6.78 21.02 -12.98
C ARG A 11 -6.25 19.68 -12.48
N MET A 12 -5.40 19.05 -13.27
CA MET A 12 -4.60 17.91 -12.80
C MET A 12 -3.80 18.30 -11.55
N LEU A 13 -3.74 17.40 -10.58
CA LEU A 13 -2.83 17.54 -9.44
C LEU A 13 -1.40 17.31 -9.92
N ARG A 14 -0.48 18.09 -9.38
CA ARG A 14 0.95 17.97 -9.69
C ARG A 14 1.64 17.10 -8.64
N MET A 15 2.16 15.98 -9.09
CA MET A 15 2.92 15.04 -8.29
C MET A 15 4.41 15.37 -8.37
N GLY A 16 5.06 15.51 -7.21
CA GLY A 16 6.49 15.34 -7.05
C GLY A 16 6.80 13.87 -6.72
N MET A 17 7.94 13.34 -7.13
CA MET A 17 8.34 11.98 -6.79
C MET A 17 9.72 11.93 -6.16
N VAL A 18 9.86 11.17 -5.08
CA VAL A 18 11.16 10.86 -4.46
C VAL A 18 11.37 9.34 -4.51
N GLY A 19 12.40 8.92 -5.22
CA GLY A 19 12.65 7.52 -5.57
C GLY A 19 12.30 7.23 -7.03
N GLY A 20 12.20 5.95 -7.40
CA GLY A 20 11.84 5.57 -8.76
C GLY A 20 12.91 5.85 -9.80
N GLY A 21 14.19 5.75 -9.42
CA GLY A 21 15.32 5.89 -10.35
C GLY A 21 15.39 4.77 -11.39
N PRO A 22 16.36 4.84 -12.33
CA PRO A 22 16.52 3.83 -13.37
C PRO A 22 16.61 2.42 -12.77
N GLY A 23 15.80 1.47 -13.29
CA GLY A 23 15.71 0.09 -12.81
C GLY A 23 14.87 -0.10 -11.53
N ALA A 24 14.22 0.93 -11.01
CA ALA A 24 13.31 0.82 -9.87
C ALA A 24 11.91 0.40 -10.34
N PHE A 25 11.54 -0.87 -10.08
CA PHE A 25 10.25 -1.44 -10.48
C PHE A 25 9.06 -0.60 -9.99
N ILE A 26 8.96 -0.39 -8.67
CA ILE A 26 7.75 0.21 -8.09
C ILE A 26 7.58 1.69 -8.46
N GLY A 27 8.67 2.41 -8.70
CA GLY A 27 8.61 3.79 -9.12
C GLY A 27 7.96 3.98 -10.49
N ASP A 28 8.23 3.10 -11.44
CA ASP A 28 7.60 3.10 -12.76
C ASP A 28 6.10 2.77 -12.65
N VAL A 29 5.73 1.82 -11.79
CA VAL A 29 4.33 1.51 -11.46
C VAL A 29 3.60 2.73 -10.95
N HIS A 30 4.18 3.46 -9.98
CA HIS A 30 3.59 4.71 -9.46
C HIS A 30 3.39 5.75 -10.57
N CYS A 31 4.40 5.95 -11.42
CA CYS A 31 4.32 6.91 -12.52
C CYS A 31 3.21 6.58 -13.53
N LYS A 32 3.05 5.29 -13.87
CA LYS A 32 2.01 4.81 -14.79
C LYS A 32 0.62 4.92 -14.15
N ALA A 33 0.46 4.40 -12.95
CA ALA A 33 -0.81 4.37 -12.25
C ALA A 33 -1.36 5.77 -11.92
N ALA A 34 -0.51 6.68 -11.46
CA ALA A 34 -0.93 8.05 -11.15
C ALA A 34 -1.45 8.82 -12.37
N ARG A 35 -0.94 8.50 -13.57
CA ARG A 35 -1.35 9.17 -14.82
C ARG A 35 -2.54 8.50 -15.53
N MET A 36 -2.90 7.29 -15.13
CA MET A 36 -3.84 6.44 -15.87
C MET A 36 -5.19 7.10 -16.12
N ASP A 37 -5.71 7.83 -15.15
CA ASP A 37 -7.02 8.47 -15.24
C ASP A 37 -6.97 9.96 -15.68
N GLY A 38 -5.78 10.47 -16.04
CA GLY A 38 -5.61 11.86 -16.46
C GLY A 38 -5.73 12.90 -15.35
N ASP A 39 -5.85 12.48 -14.12
CA ASP A 39 -6.07 13.33 -12.95
C ASP A 39 -4.78 13.90 -12.33
N ILE A 40 -3.65 13.27 -12.60
CA ILE A 40 -2.36 13.57 -11.98
C ILE A 40 -1.28 13.74 -13.05
N LEU A 41 -0.52 14.81 -12.93
CA LEU A 41 0.67 15.11 -13.73
C LEU A 41 1.92 14.90 -12.88
N LEU A 42 2.85 14.06 -13.30
CA LEU A 42 4.19 14.01 -12.71
C LEU A 42 4.96 15.26 -13.15
N ALA A 43 5.18 16.18 -12.23
CA ALA A 43 5.69 17.51 -12.52
C ALA A 43 7.13 17.73 -12.08
N ALA A 44 7.61 16.99 -11.06
CA ALA A 44 8.92 17.16 -10.47
C ALA A 44 9.43 15.84 -9.89
N GLY A 45 10.76 15.72 -9.66
CA GLY A 45 11.25 14.54 -8.96
C GLY A 45 12.71 14.55 -8.57
N VAL A 46 13.01 13.60 -7.66
CA VAL A 46 14.33 13.19 -7.19
C VAL A 46 14.43 11.69 -7.42
N PHE A 47 14.96 11.27 -8.56
CA PHE A 47 14.91 9.88 -9.02
C PHE A 47 16.17 9.08 -8.67
N GLY A 48 16.83 9.40 -7.57
CA GLY A 48 17.99 8.67 -7.06
C GLY A 48 18.96 9.57 -6.35
N THR A 49 20.01 8.97 -5.78
CA THR A 49 21.04 9.66 -5.00
C THR A 49 22.03 10.46 -5.85
N HIS A 50 22.03 10.26 -7.17
CA HIS A 50 22.91 10.97 -8.09
C HIS A 50 22.13 11.89 -9.02
N PRO A 51 22.51 13.18 -9.15
CA PRO A 51 21.82 14.14 -10.02
C PRO A 51 21.68 13.69 -11.49
N ARG A 52 22.67 12.94 -12.01
CA ARG A 52 22.60 12.38 -13.37
C ARG A 52 21.42 11.42 -13.56
N LYS A 53 21.14 10.56 -12.56
CA LYS A 53 19.99 9.64 -12.59
C LYS A 53 18.66 10.39 -12.57
N SER A 54 18.55 11.43 -11.74
CA SER A 54 17.35 12.29 -11.72
C SER A 54 17.12 12.97 -13.08
N LYS A 55 18.17 13.49 -13.72
CA LYS A 55 18.05 14.09 -15.06
C LYS A 55 17.70 13.09 -16.13
N GLN A 56 18.23 11.86 -16.06
CA GLN A 56 17.89 10.78 -16.99
C GLN A 56 16.41 10.45 -16.88
N MET A 57 15.92 10.15 -15.65
CA MET A 57 14.51 9.84 -15.41
C MET A 57 13.57 10.98 -15.78
N ALA A 58 13.99 12.25 -15.58
CA ALA A 58 13.19 13.39 -16.00
C ALA A 58 12.95 13.38 -17.52
N ARG A 59 13.96 13.05 -18.32
CA ARG A 59 13.82 12.90 -19.79
C ARG A 59 12.89 11.75 -20.15
N GLU A 60 13.09 10.57 -19.55
CA GLU A 60 12.27 9.37 -19.78
C GLU A 60 10.80 9.61 -19.40
N GLN A 61 10.58 10.31 -18.28
CA GLN A 61 9.25 10.65 -17.78
C GLN A 61 8.66 11.94 -18.40
N ARG A 62 9.39 12.61 -19.30
CA ARG A 62 9.00 13.87 -19.97
C ARG A 62 8.69 15.01 -18.99
N ILE A 63 9.49 15.11 -17.91
CA ILE A 63 9.43 16.18 -16.93
C ILE A 63 10.39 17.30 -17.36
N ASP A 64 10.06 18.56 -17.06
CA ASP A 64 10.98 19.68 -17.24
C ASP A 64 12.30 19.38 -16.52
N PRO A 65 13.45 19.36 -17.24
CA PRO A 65 14.76 19.09 -16.63
C PRO A 65 15.11 20.02 -15.47
N LYS A 66 14.55 21.23 -15.43
CA LYS A 66 14.72 22.19 -14.30
C LYS A 66 14.03 21.72 -13.03
N ARG A 67 13.10 20.77 -13.12
CA ARG A 67 12.36 20.19 -12.01
C ARG A 67 12.84 18.76 -11.65
N ALA A 68 13.98 18.34 -12.20
CA ALA A 68 14.76 17.19 -11.76
C ALA A 68 15.78 17.64 -10.70
N TYR A 69 15.42 17.46 -9.44
CA TYR A 69 16.19 17.97 -8.32
C TYR A 69 17.27 16.99 -7.84
N PRO A 70 18.38 17.50 -7.24
CA PRO A 70 19.45 16.66 -6.73
C PRO A 70 19.05 15.89 -5.47
N ASP A 71 18.19 16.46 -4.63
CA ASP A 71 17.69 15.90 -3.38
C ASP A 71 16.29 16.46 -3.05
N TYR A 72 15.60 15.79 -2.12
CA TYR A 72 14.21 16.12 -1.79
C TYR A 72 14.07 17.45 -1.02
N LYS A 73 15.08 17.87 -0.26
CA LYS A 73 15.04 19.16 0.45
C LYS A 73 15.11 20.32 -0.53
N THR A 74 16.02 20.22 -1.50
CA THR A 74 16.10 21.16 -2.63
C THR A 74 14.79 21.18 -3.42
N MET A 75 14.15 20.01 -3.66
CA MET A 75 12.84 19.95 -4.30
C MET A 75 11.80 20.72 -3.49
N ILE A 76 11.66 20.46 -2.20
CA ILE A 76 10.72 21.16 -1.33
C ILE A 76 10.95 22.67 -1.38
N GLU A 77 12.20 23.11 -1.18
CA GLU A 77 12.54 24.54 -1.17
C GLU A 77 12.19 25.25 -2.48
N LYS A 78 12.54 24.64 -3.61
CA LYS A 78 12.29 25.23 -4.92
C LYS A 78 10.81 25.23 -5.29
N GLU A 79 10.10 24.15 -4.98
CA GLU A 79 8.67 24.05 -5.25
C GLU A 79 7.85 25.04 -4.40
N LEU A 80 8.24 25.31 -3.15
CA LEU A 80 7.60 26.32 -2.31
C LEU A 80 7.72 27.74 -2.87
N LYS A 81 8.76 28.04 -3.66
CA LYS A 81 8.97 29.32 -4.31
C LYS A 81 8.12 29.52 -5.57
N LEU A 82 7.54 28.44 -6.11
CA LEU A 82 6.67 28.52 -7.27
C LEU A 82 5.26 29.00 -6.89
N PRO A 83 4.55 29.68 -7.82
CA PRO A 83 3.15 30.00 -7.63
C PRO A 83 2.31 28.75 -7.29
N GLY A 84 1.27 28.92 -6.49
CA GLY A 84 0.45 27.82 -5.99
C GLY A 84 -0.22 26.98 -7.08
N ASP A 85 -0.40 27.53 -8.27
CA ASP A 85 -0.95 26.84 -9.43
C ASP A 85 0.13 26.16 -10.31
N GLN A 86 1.40 26.32 -9.99
CA GLN A 86 2.54 25.74 -10.72
C GLN A 86 3.30 24.69 -9.89
N ARG A 87 3.42 24.87 -8.57
CA ARG A 87 4.13 23.96 -7.67
C ARG A 87 3.44 22.60 -7.57
N ILE A 88 4.16 21.62 -7.05
CA ILE A 88 3.57 20.32 -6.72
C ILE A 88 2.46 20.45 -5.65
N ASP A 89 1.48 19.56 -5.71
CA ASP A 89 0.41 19.45 -4.71
C ASP A 89 0.74 18.38 -3.67
N PHE A 90 1.41 17.32 -4.09
CA PHE A 90 1.80 16.21 -3.23
C PHE A 90 3.09 15.55 -3.69
N VAL A 91 3.68 14.77 -2.80
CA VAL A 91 4.88 13.97 -3.07
C VAL A 91 4.56 12.49 -2.93
N THR A 92 4.94 11.69 -3.94
CA THR A 92 5.00 10.23 -3.84
C THR A 92 6.40 9.81 -3.39
N ILE A 93 6.47 8.97 -2.36
CA ILE A 93 7.72 8.45 -1.79
C ILE A 93 7.81 6.96 -2.12
N ALA A 94 8.78 6.61 -2.98
CA ALA A 94 9.03 5.24 -3.46
C ALA A 94 10.53 4.91 -3.35
N THR A 95 11.06 5.10 -2.16
CA THR A 95 12.45 4.86 -1.77
C THR A 95 12.58 3.61 -0.89
N PRO A 96 13.78 3.15 -0.49
CA PRO A 96 13.91 2.16 0.58
C PRO A 96 13.33 2.67 1.92
N ASN A 97 12.85 1.71 2.75
CA ASN A 97 12.03 1.98 3.94
C ASN A 97 12.66 2.97 4.93
N ASN A 98 13.98 2.94 5.09
CA ASN A 98 14.71 3.79 6.03
C ASN A 98 14.62 5.30 5.73
N SER A 99 14.21 5.67 4.54
CA SER A 99 14.07 7.07 4.14
C SER A 99 12.62 7.58 4.12
N HIS A 100 11.62 6.70 4.33
CA HIS A 100 10.22 7.10 4.31
C HIS A 100 9.91 8.15 5.38
N PHE A 101 10.30 7.90 6.64
CA PHE A 101 9.98 8.80 7.75
C PHE A 101 10.55 10.20 7.57
N PRO A 102 11.87 10.41 7.37
CA PRO A 102 12.42 11.76 7.24
C PRO A 102 11.84 12.52 6.04
N ILE A 103 11.64 11.84 4.89
CA ILE A 103 11.07 12.49 3.72
C ILE A 103 9.61 12.86 3.95
N ALA A 104 8.78 11.93 4.46
CA ALA A 104 7.37 12.19 4.70
C ALA A 104 7.15 13.31 5.73
N ARG A 105 7.95 13.33 6.81
CA ARG A 105 7.92 14.40 7.80
C ARG A 105 8.19 15.76 7.16
N ASP A 106 9.31 15.90 6.48
CA ASP A 106 9.75 17.19 5.92
C ASP A 106 8.76 17.70 4.85
N VAL A 107 8.17 16.78 4.05
CA VAL A 107 7.14 17.10 3.05
C VAL A 107 5.83 17.57 3.71
N LEU A 108 5.38 16.89 4.78
CA LEU A 108 4.17 17.26 5.51
C LEU A 108 4.34 18.60 6.26
N GLU A 109 5.51 18.83 6.89
CA GLU A 109 5.84 20.08 7.57
C GLU A 109 5.90 21.25 6.58
N ALA A 110 6.31 21.00 5.33
CA ALA A 110 6.26 21.96 4.24
C ALA A 110 4.84 22.24 3.71
N GLY A 111 3.83 21.49 4.18
CA GLY A 111 2.41 21.66 3.81
C GLY A 111 1.99 20.95 2.54
N PHE A 112 2.82 20.09 1.96
CA PHE A 112 2.45 19.23 0.84
C PHE A 112 1.73 17.96 1.33
N HIS A 113 0.89 17.37 0.47
CA HIS A 113 0.30 16.06 0.72
C HIS A 113 1.31 14.95 0.40
N VAL A 114 1.09 13.74 0.94
CA VAL A 114 2.01 12.61 0.77
C VAL A 114 1.27 11.35 0.36
N MET A 115 1.79 10.65 -0.66
CA MET A 115 1.54 9.24 -0.92
C MET A 115 2.84 8.49 -0.65
N CYS A 116 2.85 7.57 0.30
CA CYS A 116 4.06 6.86 0.72
C CYS A 116 3.97 5.36 0.42
N GLU A 117 5.05 4.75 -0.01
CA GLU A 117 5.16 3.30 -0.08
C GLU A 117 5.17 2.65 1.31
N LYS A 118 4.73 1.40 1.33
CA LYS A 118 4.77 0.54 2.52
C LYS A 118 6.15 -0.17 2.65
N PRO A 119 6.51 -0.61 3.84
CA PRO A 119 5.95 -0.22 5.14
C PRO A 119 6.18 1.27 5.42
N MET A 120 5.31 1.87 6.20
CA MET A 120 5.27 3.33 6.36
C MET A 120 6.59 3.95 6.84
N THR A 121 7.33 3.22 7.69
CA THR A 121 8.58 3.67 8.31
C THR A 121 9.49 2.47 8.59
N LEU A 122 10.67 2.73 9.15
CA LEU A 122 11.59 1.67 9.56
C LEU A 122 11.25 1.09 10.94
N THR A 123 10.68 1.89 11.83
CA THR A 123 10.40 1.53 13.23
C THR A 123 8.99 1.95 13.67
N VAL A 124 8.46 1.26 14.69
CA VAL A 124 7.18 1.63 15.32
C VAL A 124 7.23 3.06 15.89
N LYS A 125 8.38 3.46 16.48
CA LYS A 125 8.55 4.81 17.04
C LYS A 125 8.36 5.88 15.97
N GLU A 126 8.98 5.70 14.81
CA GLU A 126 8.82 6.61 13.67
C GLU A 126 7.37 6.61 13.15
N ALA A 127 6.72 5.44 13.08
CA ALA A 127 5.35 5.34 12.61
C ALA A 127 4.38 6.12 13.51
N VAL A 128 4.50 5.98 14.82
CA VAL A 128 3.70 6.74 15.80
C VAL A 128 4.00 8.24 15.73
N ALA A 129 5.26 8.61 15.53
CA ALA A 129 5.63 10.01 15.34
C ALA A 129 5.03 10.60 14.06
N LEU A 130 5.08 9.85 12.95
CA LEU A 130 4.50 10.28 11.68
C LEU A 130 2.98 10.41 11.75
N GLU A 131 2.28 9.46 12.40
CA GLU A 131 0.84 9.54 12.62
C GLU A 131 0.44 10.82 13.39
N LYS A 132 1.22 11.19 14.42
CA LYS A 132 1.00 12.47 15.16
C LYS A 132 1.17 13.69 14.25
N ILE A 133 2.22 13.70 13.42
CA ILE A 133 2.44 14.78 12.44
C ILE A 133 1.28 14.87 11.45
N VAL A 134 0.85 13.73 10.88
CA VAL A 134 -0.31 13.67 9.98
C VAL A 134 -1.57 14.20 10.65
N SER A 135 -1.83 13.77 11.90
CA SER A 135 -3.02 14.19 12.65
C SER A 135 -3.04 15.68 12.99
N ALA A 136 -1.86 16.28 13.21
CA ALA A 136 -1.72 17.72 13.46
C ALA A 136 -1.70 18.56 12.18
N SER A 137 -1.42 17.95 11.03
CA SER A 137 -1.31 18.65 9.76
C SER A 137 -2.69 18.82 9.08
N ARG A 138 -2.74 19.73 8.11
CA ARG A 138 -3.87 19.84 7.18
C ARG A 138 -3.66 18.99 5.92
N SER A 139 -2.51 18.35 5.79
CA SER A 139 -2.15 17.54 4.64
C SER A 139 -2.82 16.18 4.68
N ILE A 140 -3.05 15.62 3.50
CA ILE A 140 -3.54 14.24 3.34
C ILE A 140 -2.31 13.33 3.23
N PHE A 141 -2.36 12.22 3.94
CA PHE A 141 -1.36 11.15 3.88
C PHE A 141 -2.01 9.85 3.42
N GLY A 142 -1.53 9.28 2.33
CA GLY A 142 -1.90 7.96 1.83
C GLY A 142 -0.73 6.99 1.97
N LEU A 143 -1.02 5.74 2.30
CA LEU A 143 -0.06 4.64 2.35
C LEU A 143 -0.41 3.61 1.27
N MET A 144 0.55 3.28 0.40
CA MET A 144 0.28 2.44 -0.76
C MET A 144 0.24 0.94 -0.41
N HIS A 145 -0.82 0.52 0.28
CA HIS A 145 -1.23 -0.88 0.28
C HIS A 145 -2.11 -1.13 -0.95
N ASN A 146 -1.49 -1.31 -2.11
CA ASN A 146 -2.15 -1.37 -3.42
C ASN A 146 -3.26 -2.43 -3.52
N TYR A 147 -3.15 -3.54 -2.79
CA TYR A 147 -4.15 -4.63 -2.84
C TYR A 147 -5.53 -4.21 -2.33
N THR A 148 -5.64 -3.15 -1.54
CA THR A 148 -6.94 -2.56 -1.18
C THR A 148 -7.63 -1.85 -2.35
N GLY A 149 -6.89 -1.56 -3.42
CA GLY A 149 -7.41 -0.90 -4.62
C GLY A 149 -8.14 -1.83 -5.59
N TYR A 150 -8.04 -3.16 -5.45
CA TYR A 150 -8.74 -4.10 -6.33
C TYR A 150 -10.25 -4.07 -6.12
N PRO A 151 -11.06 -3.97 -7.19
CA PRO A 151 -12.53 -3.97 -7.09
C PRO A 151 -13.09 -5.15 -6.32
N MET A 152 -12.58 -6.37 -6.56
CA MET A 152 -13.10 -7.57 -5.90
C MET A 152 -12.70 -7.66 -4.43
N VAL A 153 -11.58 -7.04 -4.03
CA VAL A 153 -11.21 -6.86 -2.62
C VAL A 153 -12.17 -5.89 -1.91
N LYS A 154 -12.58 -4.82 -2.59
CA LYS A 154 -13.61 -3.90 -2.08
C LYS A 154 -14.97 -4.58 -1.96
N LEU A 155 -15.35 -5.40 -2.94
CA LEU A 155 -16.57 -6.21 -2.88
C LEU A 155 -16.52 -7.17 -1.68
N ALA A 156 -15.42 -7.92 -1.50
CA ALA A 156 -15.26 -8.84 -0.38
C ALA A 156 -15.43 -8.12 0.96
N ARG A 157 -14.81 -6.95 1.13
CA ARG A 157 -14.98 -6.11 2.31
C ARG A 157 -16.43 -5.68 2.53
N ASP A 158 -17.09 -5.24 1.47
CA ASP A 158 -18.45 -4.72 1.59
C ASP A 158 -19.45 -5.84 1.88
N MET A 159 -19.26 -7.06 1.34
CA MET A 159 -20.02 -8.26 1.72
C MET A 159 -19.85 -8.58 3.21
N VAL A 160 -18.63 -8.57 3.73
CA VAL A 160 -18.39 -8.77 5.17
C VAL A 160 -19.07 -7.67 6.01
N ARG A 161 -18.93 -6.41 5.61
CA ARG A 161 -19.54 -5.26 6.30
C ARG A 161 -21.06 -5.31 6.32
N GLN A 162 -21.68 -5.80 5.26
CA GLN A 162 -23.13 -5.98 5.15
C GLN A 162 -23.66 -7.21 5.90
N GLY A 163 -22.75 -8.04 6.45
CA GLY A 163 -23.12 -9.21 7.24
C GLY A 163 -23.37 -10.49 6.43
N ASP A 164 -23.05 -10.50 5.13
CA ASP A 164 -23.33 -11.66 4.26
C ASP A 164 -22.66 -12.96 4.73
N LEU A 165 -21.56 -12.87 5.48
CA LEU A 165 -20.83 -14.02 5.99
C LEU A 165 -21.24 -14.43 7.41
N GLY A 166 -22.11 -13.67 8.06
CA GLY A 166 -22.39 -13.84 9.49
C GLY A 166 -21.15 -13.55 10.34
N LYS A 167 -21.03 -14.21 11.49
CA LYS A 167 -19.87 -14.10 12.37
C LYS A 167 -18.64 -14.72 11.73
N ILE A 168 -17.54 -13.95 11.65
CA ILE A 168 -16.29 -14.48 11.09
C ILE A 168 -15.62 -15.41 12.12
N TYR A 169 -15.32 -16.63 11.70
CA TYR A 169 -14.64 -17.64 12.52
C TYR A 169 -13.16 -17.72 12.21
N LYS A 170 -12.77 -17.71 10.91
CA LYS A 170 -11.39 -17.94 10.49
C LYS A 170 -11.00 -17.11 9.27
N VAL A 171 -9.76 -16.63 9.28
CA VAL A 171 -9.11 -15.96 8.15
C VAL A 171 -7.82 -16.70 7.82
N VAL A 172 -7.65 -17.08 6.55
CA VAL A 172 -6.41 -17.67 6.04
C VAL A 172 -5.89 -16.75 4.95
N VAL A 173 -4.71 -16.20 5.13
CA VAL A 173 -4.07 -15.32 4.16
C VAL A 173 -2.64 -15.78 3.91
N GLN A 174 -2.23 -15.78 2.65
CA GLN A 174 -0.89 -16.18 2.24
C GLN A 174 -0.34 -15.25 1.19
N TYR A 175 0.98 -15.11 1.18
CA TYR A 175 1.70 -14.35 0.16
C TYR A 175 3.06 -15.00 -0.13
N PRO A 176 3.07 -16.15 -0.81
CA PRO A 176 4.31 -16.77 -1.27
C PRO A 176 4.79 -16.16 -2.59
N GLN A 177 6.12 -16.09 -2.72
CA GLN A 177 6.89 -15.72 -3.90
C GLN A 177 8.17 -16.58 -3.95
N GLY A 178 8.75 -16.81 -5.13
CA GLY A 178 9.96 -17.61 -5.30
C GLY A 178 11.21 -16.84 -5.71
N TRP A 179 11.11 -15.52 -5.93
CA TRP A 179 12.16 -14.74 -6.59
C TRP A 179 13.45 -14.56 -5.79
N LEU A 180 13.42 -14.71 -4.46
CA LEU A 180 14.58 -14.60 -3.57
C LEU A 180 15.15 -15.95 -3.11
N VAL A 181 14.78 -17.06 -3.75
CA VAL A 181 15.33 -18.40 -3.42
C VAL A 181 16.85 -18.49 -3.63
N ARG A 182 17.42 -17.61 -4.45
CA ARG A 182 18.87 -17.47 -4.64
C ARG A 182 19.36 -16.14 -4.07
N PRO A 183 20.63 -16.07 -3.60
CA PRO A 183 21.20 -14.84 -3.03
C PRO A 183 21.58 -13.83 -4.12
N ILE A 184 20.61 -13.42 -4.93
CA ILE A 184 20.79 -12.49 -6.08
C ILE A 184 21.16 -11.07 -5.65
N GLU A 185 21.02 -10.74 -4.37
CA GLU A 185 21.58 -9.52 -3.77
C GLU A 185 23.10 -9.42 -3.94
N ASN A 186 23.81 -10.54 -4.03
CA ASN A 186 25.25 -10.60 -4.26
C ASN A 186 25.63 -10.40 -5.74
N ASP A 187 24.66 -10.59 -6.65
CA ASP A 187 24.84 -10.45 -8.11
C ASP A 187 24.47 -9.03 -8.59
N GLY A 188 24.30 -8.07 -7.68
CA GLY A 188 24.00 -6.68 -7.99
C GLY A 188 22.53 -6.39 -8.26
N GLN A 189 21.61 -7.34 -7.98
CA GLN A 189 20.17 -7.11 -8.08
C GLN A 189 19.73 -6.09 -7.02
N GLN A 190 19.43 -4.88 -7.47
CA GLN A 190 19.17 -3.72 -6.58
C GLN A 190 17.98 -3.93 -5.65
N GLN A 191 16.90 -4.58 -6.11
CA GLN A 191 15.68 -4.79 -5.32
C GLN A 191 15.93 -5.80 -4.19
N ALA A 192 16.76 -6.82 -4.43
CA ALA A 192 17.19 -7.77 -3.41
C ALA A 192 18.16 -7.11 -2.42
N ALA A 193 19.14 -6.36 -2.91
CA ALA A 193 20.20 -5.78 -2.10
C ALA A 193 19.70 -4.90 -0.94
N TRP A 194 18.71 -4.03 -1.17
CA TRP A 194 18.18 -3.20 -0.09
C TRP A 194 17.20 -3.95 0.82
N ARG A 195 16.42 -4.92 0.28
CA ARG A 195 15.44 -5.71 1.05
C ARG A 195 16.11 -6.65 2.04
N THR A 196 17.23 -7.23 1.69
CA THR A 196 18.01 -8.13 2.57
C THR A 196 18.92 -7.38 3.56
N ASN A 197 19.00 -6.04 3.45
CA ASN A 197 19.80 -5.20 4.33
C ASN A 197 18.95 -4.63 5.49
N PRO A 198 19.17 -5.05 6.76
CA PRO A 198 18.40 -4.57 7.91
C PRO A 198 18.41 -3.05 8.11
N LYS A 199 19.51 -2.38 7.68
CA LYS A 199 19.63 -0.91 7.79
C LYS A 199 18.69 -0.17 6.84
N GLN A 200 18.21 -0.82 5.79
CA GLN A 200 17.35 -0.24 4.77
C GLN A 200 15.92 -0.80 4.83
N SER A 201 15.78 -2.09 5.08
CA SER A 201 14.50 -2.79 5.12
C SER A 201 13.83 -2.77 6.50
N GLY A 202 14.61 -2.76 7.58
CA GLY A 202 14.10 -2.81 8.96
C GLY A 202 14.32 -4.16 9.64
N ALA A 203 13.44 -4.48 10.59
CA ALA A 203 13.61 -5.63 11.48
C ALA A 203 13.18 -6.98 10.87
N ALA A 204 12.48 -6.99 9.73
CA ALA A 204 12.00 -8.19 9.06
C ALA A 204 12.25 -8.11 7.55
N GLY A 205 12.46 -9.26 6.93
CA GLY A 205 12.61 -9.44 5.49
C GLY A 205 11.26 -9.66 4.81
N CYS A 206 10.92 -10.91 4.46
CA CYS A 206 9.66 -11.22 3.78
C CYS A 206 8.43 -10.83 4.60
N MET A 207 8.46 -11.01 5.92
CA MET A 207 7.34 -10.62 6.79
C MET A 207 7.15 -9.09 6.78
N GLY A 208 8.23 -8.32 6.70
CA GLY A 208 8.19 -6.86 6.56
C GLY A 208 7.75 -6.40 5.18
N ASP A 209 8.21 -7.05 4.11
CA ASP A 209 7.92 -6.67 2.73
C ASP A 209 6.51 -7.11 2.30
N ILE A 210 6.20 -8.40 2.39
CA ILE A 210 4.95 -8.97 1.86
C ILE A 210 3.98 -9.44 2.96
N GLY A 211 4.46 -9.85 4.13
CA GLY A 211 3.59 -10.19 5.26
C GLY A 211 2.72 -9.01 5.73
N THR A 212 3.22 -7.77 5.63
CA THR A 212 2.42 -6.57 5.94
C THR A 212 1.24 -6.38 4.99
N HIS A 213 1.39 -6.72 3.71
CA HIS A 213 0.27 -6.70 2.75
C HIS A 213 -0.78 -7.73 3.14
N ALA A 214 -0.36 -8.96 3.47
CA ALA A 214 -1.27 -10.01 3.88
C ALA A 214 -2.05 -9.63 5.16
N ALA A 215 -1.37 -9.07 6.16
CA ALA A 215 -2.00 -8.60 7.40
C ALA A 215 -2.98 -7.43 7.14
N ASN A 216 -2.58 -6.46 6.30
CA ASN A 216 -3.43 -5.33 5.92
C ASN A 216 -4.68 -5.82 5.16
N LEU A 217 -4.52 -6.74 4.19
CA LEU A 217 -5.63 -7.30 3.42
C LEU A 217 -6.64 -8.02 4.33
N ALA A 218 -6.14 -8.81 5.30
CA ALA A 218 -6.99 -9.50 6.27
C ALA A 218 -7.80 -8.52 7.13
N GLU A 219 -7.16 -7.46 7.66
CA GLU A 219 -7.86 -6.43 8.44
C GLU A 219 -8.80 -5.58 7.57
N TYR A 220 -8.42 -5.26 6.34
CA TYR A 220 -9.21 -4.46 5.41
C TYR A 220 -10.51 -5.16 5.00
N ILE A 221 -10.43 -6.43 4.59
CA ILE A 221 -11.62 -7.19 4.16
C ILE A 221 -12.55 -7.47 5.33
N THR A 222 -11.99 -7.93 6.46
CA THR A 222 -12.82 -8.40 7.57
C THR A 222 -13.29 -7.30 8.53
N GLY A 223 -12.63 -6.14 8.51
CA GLY A 223 -12.83 -5.10 9.53
C GLY A 223 -12.35 -5.51 10.92
N LEU A 224 -11.83 -6.72 11.08
CA LEU A 224 -11.27 -7.22 12.32
C LEU A 224 -9.86 -6.67 12.54
N LYS A 225 -9.40 -6.68 13.81
CA LYS A 225 -8.03 -6.27 14.15
C LYS A 225 -7.27 -7.44 14.74
N ILE A 226 -6.07 -7.70 14.24
CA ILE A 226 -5.16 -8.69 14.82
C ILE A 226 -4.75 -8.19 16.18
N LYS A 227 -5.03 -8.99 17.23
CA LYS A 227 -4.77 -8.66 18.63
C LYS A 227 -3.53 -9.35 19.17
N GLU A 228 -3.29 -10.58 18.74
CA GLU A 228 -2.15 -11.39 19.18
C GLU A 228 -1.63 -12.20 18.00
N ILE A 229 -0.32 -12.41 18.01
CA ILE A 229 0.40 -13.19 17.00
C ILE A 229 1.33 -14.19 17.66
N CYS A 230 1.39 -15.39 17.09
CA CYS A 230 2.41 -16.40 17.35
C CYS A 230 3.10 -16.65 16.01
N ALA A 231 4.37 -16.27 15.89
CA ALA A 231 5.09 -16.24 14.61
C ALA A 231 6.37 -17.07 14.71
N ASP A 232 6.64 -17.80 13.62
CA ASP A 232 7.91 -18.47 13.34
C ASP A 232 8.48 -17.87 12.05
N LEU A 233 9.55 -17.08 12.18
CA LEU A 233 10.26 -16.42 11.08
C LEU A 233 11.59 -17.12 10.89
N THR A 234 11.85 -17.56 9.67
CA THR A 234 13.04 -18.34 9.33
C THR A 234 13.87 -17.65 8.24
N THR A 235 15.18 -17.78 8.36
CA THR A 235 16.15 -17.39 7.33
C THR A 235 16.80 -18.65 6.77
N PHE A 236 16.34 -19.12 5.62
CA PHE A 236 16.86 -20.32 4.96
C PHE A 236 18.09 -20.03 4.12
N ILE A 237 18.16 -18.87 3.50
CA ILE A 237 19.27 -18.54 2.59
C ILE A 237 20.49 -18.08 3.38
N LYS A 238 21.56 -18.84 3.28
CA LYS A 238 22.83 -18.60 4.01
C LYS A 238 23.37 -17.19 3.73
N GLY A 239 23.72 -16.49 4.81
CA GLY A 239 24.31 -15.13 4.75
C GLY A 239 23.30 -14.01 4.90
N ARG A 240 21.99 -14.24 4.72
CA ARG A 240 20.95 -13.27 5.04
C ARG A 240 20.83 -13.07 6.55
N LYS A 241 20.36 -11.89 6.92
CA LYS A 241 20.16 -11.48 8.33
C LYS A 241 18.67 -11.33 8.68
N LEU A 242 17.82 -11.30 7.66
CA LEU A 242 16.37 -11.13 7.78
C LEU A 242 15.68 -12.41 7.29
N ASP A 243 14.45 -12.59 7.75
CA ASP A 243 13.60 -13.69 7.34
C ASP A 243 13.33 -13.68 5.83
N ASP A 244 13.35 -14.85 5.22
CA ASP A 244 12.92 -15.10 3.85
C ASP A 244 11.68 -16.00 3.79
N ASP A 245 11.25 -16.52 4.96
CA ASP A 245 10.02 -17.26 5.19
C ASP A 245 9.42 -16.93 6.56
N GLY A 246 8.10 -17.01 6.69
CA GLY A 246 7.44 -16.80 7.97
C GLY A 246 6.00 -17.30 8.02
N ASN A 247 5.66 -17.93 9.14
CA ASN A 247 4.35 -18.48 9.43
C ASN A 247 3.79 -17.90 10.72
N CYS A 248 2.52 -17.47 10.71
CA CYS A 248 1.89 -16.85 11.86
C CYS A 248 0.52 -17.44 12.17
N LEU A 249 0.28 -17.76 13.43
CA LEU A 249 -1.05 -17.93 13.98
C LEU A 249 -1.56 -16.59 14.50
N LEU A 250 -2.81 -16.25 14.16
CA LEU A 250 -3.40 -14.95 14.50
C LEU A 250 -4.63 -15.11 15.39
N ARG A 251 -4.79 -14.17 16.32
CA ARG A 251 -6.02 -13.97 17.09
C ARG A 251 -6.55 -12.58 16.79
N PHE A 252 -7.75 -12.51 16.27
CA PHE A 252 -8.43 -11.25 16.03
C PHE A 252 -9.30 -10.82 17.22
N ASN A 253 -9.68 -9.55 17.24
CA ASN A 253 -10.80 -9.11 18.07
C ASN A 253 -12.07 -9.87 17.66
N LYS A 254 -13.08 -9.88 18.51
CA LYS A 254 -14.34 -10.62 18.32
C LYS A 254 -14.19 -12.15 18.21
N GLY A 255 -13.01 -12.70 18.55
CA GLY A 255 -12.79 -14.14 18.71
C GLY A 255 -12.35 -14.92 17.46
N ALA A 256 -12.35 -14.32 16.30
CA ALA A 256 -11.86 -14.96 15.07
C ALA A 256 -10.38 -15.38 15.21
N LYS A 257 -10.01 -16.47 14.52
CA LYS A 257 -8.64 -16.99 14.44
C LYS A 257 -8.11 -16.86 13.01
N GLY A 258 -6.79 -16.90 12.82
CA GLY A 258 -6.21 -16.83 11.48
C GLY A 258 -4.90 -17.55 11.34
N LEU A 259 -4.54 -17.73 10.07
CA LEU A 259 -3.24 -18.17 9.59
C LEU A 259 -2.73 -17.13 8.61
N LEU A 260 -1.45 -16.77 8.74
CA LEU A 260 -0.76 -15.95 7.75
C LEU A 260 0.56 -16.62 7.39
N HIS A 261 0.77 -16.83 6.09
CA HIS A 261 2.03 -17.30 5.53
C HIS A 261 2.60 -16.24 4.57
N ALA A 262 3.89 -15.96 4.70
CA ALA A 262 4.63 -15.11 3.77
C ALA A 262 5.99 -15.74 3.49
N SER A 263 6.37 -15.85 2.22
CA SER A 263 7.62 -16.47 1.80
C SER A 263 8.15 -15.80 0.53
N GLN A 264 9.46 -15.63 0.41
CA GLN A 264 10.10 -15.15 -0.81
C GLN A 264 11.01 -16.22 -1.45
N ILE A 265 10.88 -17.45 -0.96
CA ILE A 265 11.69 -18.61 -1.40
C ILE A 265 10.84 -19.79 -1.90
N SER A 266 9.55 -19.61 -2.08
CA SER A 266 8.61 -20.63 -2.55
C SER A 266 8.69 -20.76 -4.07
N ILE A 267 9.51 -21.67 -4.56
CA ILE A 267 9.70 -21.92 -6.00
C ILE A 267 8.35 -22.31 -6.64
N GLY A 268 8.06 -21.69 -7.79
CA GLY A 268 6.80 -21.91 -8.53
C GLY A 268 5.71 -20.89 -8.20
N GLU A 269 5.87 -20.13 -7.12
CA GLU A 269 4.97 -19.03 -6.76
C GLU A 269 5.52 -17.70 -7.30
N GLU A 270 4.73 -16.97 -8.08
CA GLU A 270 5.15 -15.71 -8.68
C GLU A 270 4.79 -14.52 -7.79
N ASN A 271 3.49 -14.30 -7.55
CA ASN A 271 3.00 -13.21 -6.70
C ASN A 271 1.68 -13.60 -6.02
N ALA A 272 1.64 -14.76 -5.41
CA ALA A 272 0.44 -15.50 -5.02
C ALA A 272 -0.19 -15.01 -3.70
N LEU A 273 -0.50 -13.72 -3.61
CA LEU A 273 -1.30 -13.19 -2.51
C LEU A 273 -2.73 -13.71 -2.63
N ALA A 274 -3.16 -14.49 -1.64
CA ALA A 274 -4.51 -15.03 -1.60
C ALA A 274 -5.10 -14.94 -0.19
N ILE A 275 -6.43 -14.79 -0.10
CA ILE A 275 -7.15 -14.76 1.17
C ILE A 275 -8.41 -15.61 1.11
N ARG A 276 -8.70 -16.32 2.23
CA ARG A 276 -9.96 -17.00 2.49
C ARG A 276 -10.53 -16.50 3.80
N VAL A 277 -11.80 -16.16 3.81
CA VAL A 277 -12.54 -15.74 5.00
C VAL A 277 -13.72 -16.68 5.21
N TYR A 278 -13.76 -17.32 6.37
CA TYR A 278 -14.81 -18.27 6.74
C TYR A 278 -15.69 -17.66 7.81
N GLY A 279 -16.94 -17.44 7.48
CA GLY A 279 -17.98 -16.98 8.39
C GLY A 279 -18.95 -18.10 8.77
N GLU A 280 -19.98 -17.73 9.52
CA GLU A 280 -21.05 -18.61 9.98
C GLU A 280 -21.95 -19.06 8.82
N ASP A 281 -22.29 -18.12 7.92
CA ASP A 281 -23.25 -18.35 6.84
C ASP A 281 -22.59 -18.62 5.50
N ARG A 282 -21.46 -17.95 5.24
CA ARG A 282 -20.73 -18.03 3.96
C ARG A 282 -19.22 -17.93 4.17
N SER A 283 -18.50 -18.36 3.13
CA SER A 283 -17.07 -18.08 2.99
C SER A 283 -16.79 -17.33 1.69
N LEU A 284 -15.65 -16.64 1.64
CA LEU A 284 -15.16 -16.04 0.42
C LEU A 284 -13.68 -16.37 0.20
N ARG A 285 -13.27 -16.35 -1.07
CA ARG A 285 -11.87 -16.49 -1.50
C ARG A 285 -11.57 -15.49 -2.61
N TRP A 286 -10.43 -14.81 -2.47
CA TRP A 286 -9.87 -13.95 -3.51
C TRP A 286 -8.39 -14.29 -3.71
N ASP A 287 -7.92 -14.14 -4.96
CA ASP A 287 -6.57 -14.45 -5.40
C ASP A 287 -6.06 -13.31 -6.30
N GLN A 288 -4.85 -12.83 -6.03
CA GLN A 288 -4.26 -11.69 -6.75
C GLN A 288 -3.91 -12.03 -8.21
N GLU A 289 -3.57 -13.28 -8.51
CA GLU A 289 -3.24 -13.70 -9.89
C GLU A 289 -4.50 -13.93 -10.74
N HIS A 290 -5.68 -14.03 -10.08
CA HIS A 290 -7.01 -14.03 -10.72
C HIS A 290 -7.89 -12.91 -10.14
N PRO A 291 -7.45 -11.63 -10.24
CA PRO A 291 -7.99 -10.56 -9.39
C PRO A 291 -9.39 -10.11 -9.75
N ASN A 292 -9.92 -10.54 -10.91
CA ASN A 292 -11.23 -10.14 -11.40
C ASN A 292 -12.37 -11.04 -10.91
N ASP A 293 -12.06 -12.10 -10.18
CA ASP A 293 -13.00 -13.07 -9.64
C ASP A 293 -13.01 -13.03 -8.10
N LEU A 294 -14.22 -13.13 -7.52
CA LEU A 294 -14.42 -13.39 -6.10
C LEU A 294 -15.31 -14.62 -5.97
N TYR A 295 -14.81 -15.64 -5.28
CA TYR A 295 -15.51 -16.87 -5.03
C TYR A 295 -16.24 -16.78 -3.69
N VAL A 296 -17.53 -17.09 -3.69
CA VAL A 296 -18.39 -17.08 -2.51
C VAL A 296 -19.09 -18.43 -2.38
N ASN A 297 -18.97 -19.05 -1.21
CA ASN A 297 -19.55 -20.36 -0.94
C ASN A 297 -20.53 -20.28 0.22
N ARG A 298 -21.56 -21.12 0.19
CA ARG A 298 -22.51 -21.39 1.25
C ARG A 298 -22.68 -22.90 1.43
N LEU A 299 -23.12 -23.32 2.62
CA LEU A 299 -23.20 -24.75 2.94
C LEU A 299 -24.12 -25.51 1.96
N ASP A 300 -25.31 -24.96 1.72
CA ASP A 300 -26.39 -25.63 0.96
C ASP A 300 -26.54 -24.98 -0.43
N GLY A 301 -25.45 -24.80 -1.16
CA GLY A 301 -25.52 -24.21 -2.50
C GLY A 301 -24.23 -24.33 -3.30
N PRO A 302 -24.28 -24.02 -4.58
CA PRO A 302 -23.13 -24.05 -5.46
C PRO A 302 -22.15 -22.89 -5.08
N GLU A 303 -20.90 -23.01 -5.52
CA GLU A 303 -19.95 -21.91 -5.50
C GLU A 303 -20.43 -20.81 -6.47
N GLU A 304 -20.53 -19.61 -5.97
CA GLU A 304 -20.79 -18.39 -6.77
C GLU A 304 -19.46 -17.75 -7.16
N VAL A 305 -19.30 -17.39 -8.44
CA VAL A 305 -18.17 -16.63 -8.92
C VAL A 305 -18.65 -15.24 -9.31
N TRP A 306 -18.34 -14.26 -8.49
CA TRP A 306 -18.64 -12.85 -8.74
C TRP A 306 -17.53 -12.25 -9.62
N LYS A 307 -17.90 -11.71 -10.78
CA LYS A 307 -16.95 -11.20 -11.78
C LYS A 307 -17.00 -9.69 -11.89
N ARG A 308 -15.81 -9.07 -11.84
CA ARG A 308 -15.63 -7.62 -11.97
C ARG A 308 -16.32 -7.06 -13.23
N GLY A 309 -16.79 -5.83 -13.13
CA GLY A 309 -17.34 -5.07 -14.26
C GLY A 309 -18.79 -5.35 -14.58
N ASN A 310 -19.47 -6.18 -13.79
CA ASN A 310 -20.90 -6.44 -13.92
C ASN A 310 -21.72 -5.54 -12.99
N ASP A 311 -22.93 -5.18 -13.39
CA ASP A 311 -23.80 -4.27 -12.65
C ASP A 311 -24.16 -4.80 -11.25
N TYR A 312 -24.29 -6.12 -11.08
CA TYR A 312 -24.56 -6.73 -9.78
C TYR A 312 -23.40 -6.52 -8.78
N VAL A 313 -22.16 -6.37 -9.25
CA VAL A 313 -21.01 -6.04 -8.41
C VAL A 313 -21.11 -4.59 -7.93
N ALA A 314 -21.40 -3.66 -8.85
CA ALA A 314 -21.56 -2.25 -8.53
C ALA A 314 -22.77 -1.99 -7.60
N ALA A 315 -23.87 -2.71 -7.81
CA ALA A 315 -25.06 -2.65 -6.96
C ALA A 315 -24.77 -3.15 -5.53
N LYS A 316 -23.98 -4.23 -5.40
CA LYS A 316 -23.58 -4.79 -4.09
C LYS A 316 -22.53 -3.95 -3.39
N SER A 317 -21.56 -3.40 -4.15
CA SER A 317 -20.46 -2.60 -3.62
C SER A 317 -20.22 -1.36 -4.51
N PRO A 318 -20.76 -0.20 -4.15
CA PRO A 318 -20.47 1.05 -4.85
C PRO A 318 -18.96 1.36 -4.92
N ALA A 319 -18.19 0.95 -3.91
CA ALA A 319 -16.74 1.11 -3.91
C ALA A 319 -16.06 0.22 -4.98
N ALA A 320 -16.54 -1.00 -5.20
CA ALA A 320 -16.06 -1.87 -6.28
C ALA A 320 -16.45 -1.33 -7.66
N GLY A 321 -17.69 -0.85 -7.81
CA GLY A 321 -18.16 -0.19 -9.03
C GLY A 321 -17.30 1.02 -9.40
N ARG A 322 -17.05 1.90 -8.43
CA ARG A 322 -16.19 3.07 -8.58
C ARG A 322 -14.73 2.71 -8.97
N ALA A 323 -14.22 1.60 -8.47
CA ALA A 323 -12.86 1.12 -8.73
C ALA A 323 -12.72 0.36 -10.05
N THR A 324 -13.79 0.24 -10.83
CA THR A 324 -13.83 -0.47 -12.11
C THR A 324 -13.84 0.52 -13.27
N ARG A 325 -12.93 0.38 -14.24
CA ARG A 325 -12.82 1.23 -15.44
C ARG A 325 -13.40 0.60 -16.69
N LEU A 326 -13.12 -0.69 -16.88
CA LEU A 326 -13.48 -1.41 -18.09
C LEU A 326 -14.74 -2.27 -17.85
N PRO A 327 -15.58 -2.49 -18.86
CA PRO A 327 -16.74 -3.39 -18.73
C PRO A 327 -16.29 -4.84 -18.45
N SER A 328 -17.25 -5.68 -18.10
CA SER A 328 -17.02 -7.12 -17.88
C SER A 328 -16.31 -7.77 -19.07
N GLY A 329 -15.50 -8.80 -18.80
CA GLY A 329 -14.72 -9.50 -19.83
C GLY A 329 -13.39 -8.83 -20.22
N HIS A 330 -13.08 -7.64 -19.73
CA HIS A 330 -11.82 -6.93 -19.95
C HIS A 330 -11.02 -6.88 -18.65
N PRO A 331 -9.94 -7.66 -18.48
CA PRO A 331 -9.22 -7.74 -17.20
C PRO A 331 -8.63 -6.41 -16.74
N GLU A 332 -8.76 -6.13 -15.46
CA GLU A 332 -8.03 -5.10 -14.73
C GLU A 332 -7.22 -5.74 -13.61
N ALA A 333 -6.03 -5.21 -13.32
CA ALA A 333 -5.12 -5.86 -12.38
C ALA A 333 -4.28 -4.87 -11.56
N PHE A 334 -2.97 -5.10 -11.49
CA PHE A 334 -2.04 -4.48 -10.56
C PHE A 334 -1.93 -2.96 -10.74
N LEU A 335 -1.83 -2.47 -11.99
CA LEU A 335 -1.72 -1.04 -12.27
C LEU A 335 -3.01 -0.29 -11.92
N GLU A 336 -4.16 -0.88 -12.26
CA GLU A 336 -5.47 -0.30 -11.97
C GLU A 336 -5.72 -0.26 -10.46
N ALA A 337 -5.23 -1.24 -9.69
CA ALA A 337 -5.33 -1.22 -8.24
C ALA A 337 -4.53 -0.06 -7.61
N PHE A 338 -3.31 0.21 -8.10
CA PHE A 338 -2.58 1.43 -7.72
C PHE A 338 -3.33 2.70 -8.13
N ALA A 339 -3.82 2.75 -9.37
CA ALA A 339 -4.55 3.90 -9.89
C ALA A 339 -5.82 4.19 -9.07
N ASN A 340 -6.55 3.17 -8.60
CA ASN A 340 -7.73 3.33 -7.74
C ASN A 340 -7.40 4.04 -6.43
N ASN A 341 -6.26 3.71 -5.80
CA ASN A 341 -5.79 4.42 -4.62
C ASN A 341 -5.40 5.87 -4.95
N TYR A 342 -4.78 6.12 -6.11
CA TYR A 342 -4.46 7.48 -6.56
C TYR A 342 -5.70 8.31 -6.85
N VAL A 343 -6.73 7.76 -7.50
CA VAL A 343 -8.01 8.45 -7.75
C VAL A 343 -8.65 8.89 -6.44
N ASN A 344 -8.77 7.98 -5.48
CA ASN A 344 -9.34 8.28 -4.18
C ASN A 344 -8.53 9.32 -3.41
N PHE A 345 -7.21 9.18 -3.41
CA PHE A 345 -6.30 10.15 -2.81
C PHE A 345 -6.42 11.53 -3.47
N ALA A 346 -6.37 11.59 -4.81
CA ALA A 346 -6.45 12.83 -5.55
C ALA A 346 -7.76 13.59 -5.30
N GLU A 347 -8.89 12.89 -5.28
CA GLU A 347 -10.18 13.49 -4.96
C GLU A 347 -10.24 14.02 -3.53
N THR A 348 -9.68 13.27 -2.57
CA THR A 348 -9.57 13.70 -1.17
C THR A 348 -8.68 14.95 -1.06
N VAL A 349 -7.57 15.01 -1.79
CA VAL A 349 -6.70 16.21 -1.86
C VAL A 349 -7.44 17.38 -2.46
N ARG A 350 -8.13 17.20 -3.58
CA ARG A 350 -8.94 18.28 -4.20
C ARG A 350 -10.01 18.83 -3.25
N ALA A 351 -10.73 17.94 -2.57
CA ALA A 351 -11.71 18.35 -1.58
C ALA A 351 -11.08 19.17 -0.45
N ARG A 352 -9.91 18.75 0.05
CA ARG A 352 -9.14 19.47 1.07
C ARG A 352 -8.70 20.84 0.58
N MET A 353 -8.16 20.94 -0.63
CA MET A 353 -7.73 22.21 -1.24
C MET A 353 -8.92 23.16 -1.46
N ALA A 354 -10.07 22.61 -1.83
CA ALA A 354 -11.33 23.37 -1.99
C ALA A 354 -12.04 23.69 -0.67
N ARG A 355 -11.52 23.21 0.48
CA ARG A 355 -12.17 23.30 1.81
C ARG A 355 -13.56 22.66 1.84
N LYS A 356 -13.77 21.61 1.06
CA LYS A 356 -14.99 20.81 1.00
C LYS A 356 -14.80 19.48 1.72
N LYS A 357 -15.92 18.87 2.11
CA LYS A 357 -15.92 17.49 2.61
C LYS A 357 -15.75 16.56 1.41
N PRO A 358 -14.80 15.59 1.46
CA PRO A 358 -14.66 14.62 0.38
C PRO A 358 -15.84 13.65 0.34
N ASP A 359 -16.05 13.04 -0.82
CA ASP A 359 -16.94 11.89 -0.94
C ASP A 359 -16.46 10.77 0.00
N PRO A 360 -17.34 10.12 0.78
CA PRO A 360 -16.96 9.00 1.64
C PRO A 360 -16.26 7.86 0.89
N LEU A 361 -16.62 7.60 -0.36
CA LEU A 361 -15.95 6.58 -1.19
C LEU A 361 -14.53 6.97 -1.59
N ALA A 362 -14.22 8.27 -1.67
CA ALA A 362 -12.88 8.75 -1.94
C ALA A 362 -11.94 8.61 -0.73
N LEU A 363 -12.46 8.41 0.47
CA LEU A 363 -11.66 8.16 1.68
C LEU A 363 -11.14 6.71 1.77
N ASP A 364 -11.49 5.86 0.81
CA ASP A 364 -11.17 4.43 0.80
C ASP A 364 -9.76 4.15 0.26
N PHE A 365 -8.76 4.57 1.02
CA PHE A 365 -7.35 4.20 0.85
C PHE A 365 -6.65 4.15 2.22
N PRO A 366 -5.61 3.31 2.40
CA PRO A 366 -4.89 3.22 3.66
C PRO A 366 -4.14 4.52 3.99
N GLY A 367 -4.08 4.84 5.27
CA GLY A 367 -3.41 6.04 5.80
C GLY A 367 -2.40 5.74 6.89
N ALA A 368 -2.08 6.76 7.69
CA ALA A 368 -1.08 6.65 8.75
C ALA A 368 -1.47 5.65 9.86
N LYS A 369 -2.76 5.50 10.15
CA LYS A 369 -3.26 4.52 11.13
C LYS A 369 -2.95 3.08 10.70
N GLU A 370 -3.23 2.75 9.43
CA GLU A 370 -2.89 1.45 8.85
C GLU A 370 -1.37 1.26 8.81
N GLY A 371 -0.60 2.33 8.61
CA GLY A 371 0.86 2.31 8.68
C GLY A 371 1.38 1.95 10.07
N VAL A 372 0.85 2.58 11.13
CA VAL A 372 1.19 2.22 12.52
C VAL A 372 0.82 0.76 12.81
N ARG A 373 -0.36 0.32 12.35
CA ARG A 373 -0.80 -1.09 12.50
C ARG A 373 0.16 -2.06 11.83
N GLY A 374 0.59 -1.77 10.59
CA GLY A 374 1.57 -2.59 9.86
C GLY A 374 2.91 -2.67 10.59
N MET A 375 3.42 -1.55 11.09
CA MET A 375 4.68 -1.55 11.85
C MET A 375 4.59 -2.31 13.17
N ARG A 376 3.48 -2.22 13.89
CA ARG A 376 3.23 -2.99 15.11
C ARG A 376 3.07 -4.49 14.83
N PHE A 377 2.49 -4.86 13.70
CA PHE A 377 2.43 -6.25 13.24
C PHE A 377 3.84 -6.82 13.01
N ILE A 378 4.70 -6.12 12.28
CA ILE A 378 6.09 -6.53 12.03
C ILE A 378 6.84 -6.71 13.36
N ASP A 379 6.79 -5.72 14.24
CA ASP A 379 7.46 -5.73 15.54
C ASP A 379 7.00 -6.92 16.41
N ALA A 380 5.69 -7.19 16.42
CA ALA A 380 5.13 -8.30 17.18
C ALA A 380 5.52 -9.66 16.57
N ALA A 381 5.57 -9.80 15.24
CA ALA A 381 6.01 -11.02 14.57
C ALA A 381 7.47 -11.34 14.90
N VAL A 382 8.36 -10.35 14.79
CA VAL A 382 9.79 -10.47 15.13
C VAL A 382 9.96 -10.83 16.60
N LYS A 383 9.26 -10.16 17.51
CA LYS A 383 9.30 -10.46 18.96
C LYS A 383 8.78 -11.85 19.31
N SER A 384 7.76 -12.32 18.61
CA SER A 384 7.20 -13.66 18.79
C SER A 384 8.21 -14.71 18.39
N SER A 385 8.76 -14.62 17.20
CA SER A 385 9.75 -15.56 16.66
C SER A 385 11.01 -15.59 17.53
N ALA A 386 11.57 -14.44 17.90
CA ALA A 386 12.74 -14.34 18.78
C ALA A 386 12.55 -14.97 20.17
N ARG A 387 11.30 -15.22 20.59
CA ARG A 387 10.94 -15.87 21.85
C ARG A 387 10.53 -17.34 21.69
N GLY A 388 10.84 -17.96 20.57
CA GLY A 388 10.45 -19.34 20.27
C GLY A 388 8.96 -19.49 20.02
N ALA A 389 8.41 -18.66 19.12
CA ALA A 389 7.02 -18.67 18.70
C ALA A 389 6.01 -18.49 19.85
N LYS A 390 6.32 -17.65 20.82
CA LYS A 390 5.37 -17.30 21.89
C LYS A 390 4.37 -16.26 21.44
N TRP A 391 3.12 -16.36 21.94
CA TRP A 391 2.08 -15.36 21.70
C TRP A 391 2.51 -13.96 22.16
N VAL A 392 2.42 -12.99 21.28
CA VAL A 392 2.71 -11.57 21.53
C VAL A 392 1.47 -10.74 21.21
N LYS A 393 1.09 -9.85 22.12
CA LYS A 393 0.01 -8.87 21.90
C LYS A 393 0.47 -7.78 20.95
N ILE A 394 -0.38 -7.44 20.01
CA ILE A 394 -0.18 -6.25 19.15
C ILE A 394 -0.86 -5.08 19.86
N ALA A 395 -0.10 -4.03 20.15
CA ALA A 395 -0.65 -2.81 20.74
C ALA A 395 -1.75 -2.20 19.84
N PRO A 396 -2.76 -1.58 20.43
CA PRO A 396 -3.87 -0.97 19.69
C PRO A 396 -3.43 0.19 18.76
#